data_2f7ed8ac4172288fb1682fbdce159161
#
_entry.id   2f7ed8ac4172288fb1682fbdce159161
#
_cell.length_a   1.000
_cell.length_b   1.000
_cell.length_c   1.000
_cell.angle_alpha   90.00
_cell.angle_beta   90.00
_cell.angle_gamma   90.00
#
_symmetry.space_group_name_H-M   'P 1'
#
loop_
_entity.id
_entity.type
_entity.pdbx_description
1 polymer ?
#
loop_
_entity_poly.entity_id
_entity_poly.type
_entity_poly.pdbx_seq_one_letter_code
_entity_poly.pdbx_strand_id
1 'polypeptide(L)'
;MIELKLVSSFPLEIIAIDEVGRSPLCGPVVIGALRVLVQDYNQLITLLRSLRRNGVKDSKKLCHQKRAALLDKFHIKELSFREKGEFEWKGLQINFVTWNMDHDVIDRENIFAASMRGMKEAALFLKDGNYPSTVLIDGQSKLRWEGERPDWKELPIVKGDVKSSLIGLAAIIAKEKRDAFMKQMHELYPCYGLDTNFGYPTARHRKAIEVHGPSPIHRQTFSKVKEFIIRTKTVG
;
A
#
# COMPACT_ATOMS: atom_id res chain seq x y z
N MET A 1 -14.16 7.24 -14.92
CA MET A 1 -12.74 7.08 -14.52
C MET A 1 -12.26 8.46 -14.15
N ILE A 2 -11.82 8.60 -12.91
CA ILE A 2 -11.44 9.92 -12.38
C ILE A 2 -10.17 10.44 -13.05
N GLU A 3 -9.25 9.54 -13.41
CA GLU A 3 -7.97 9.86 -14.05
C GLU A 3 -8.17 10.70 -15.33
N LEU A 4 -9.18 10.39 -16.13
CA LEU A 4 -9.45 11.09 -17.38
C LEU A 4 -9.87 12.56 -17.21
N LYS A 5 -10.36 12.92 -16.02
CA LYS A 5 -10.76 14.29 -15.67
C LYS A 5 -9.60 15.12 -15.11
N LEU A 6 -8.50 14.46 -14.76
CA LEU A 6 -7.39 15.07 -14.03
C LEU A 6 -6.17 15.34 -14.92
N VAL A 7 -6.17 14.79 -16.14
CA VAL A 7 -5.08 14.89 -17.11
C VAL A 7 -5.36 16.01 -18.10
N SER A 8 -4.41 16.91 -18.27
CA SER A 8 -4.51 18.08 -19.15
C SER A 8 -3.51 18.10 -20.32
N SER A 9 -2.46 17.27 -20.25
CA SER A 9 -1.40 17.25 -21.28
C SER A 9 -0.73 15.89 -21.37
N PHE A 10 -0.10 15.61 -22.50
CA PHE A 10 0.67 14.41 -22.79
C PHE A 10 2.00 14.79 -23.48
N PRO A 11 3.05 13.97 -23.40
CA PRO A 11 3.16 12.75 -22.59
C PRO A 11 3.05 13.03 -21.09
N LEU A 12 2.49 12.09 -20.34
CA LEU A 12 2.27 12.24 -18.90
C LEU A 12 2.72 11.01 -18.13
N GLU A 13 3.51 11.21 -17.11
CA GLU A 13 3.80 10.22 -16.10
C GLU A 13 2.72 10.24 -15.01
N ILE A 14 2.11 9.10 -14.74
CA ILE A 14 1.15 8.95 -13.65
C ILE A 14 1.73 8.00 -12.63
N ILE A 15 1.83 8.45 -11.38
CA ILE A 15 2.19 7.62 -10.22
C ILE A 15 0.94 7.47 -9.35
N ALA A 16 0.53 6.25 -9.05
CA ALA A 16 -0.65 5.97 -8.24
C ALA A 16 -0.25 5.19 -6.98
N ILE A 17 -0.78 5.60 -5.82
CA ILE A 17 -0.30 5.15 -4.51
C ILE A 17 -1.48 4.84 -3.59
N ASP A 18 -1.38 3.73 -2.86
CA ASP A 18 -2.27 3.37 -1.73
C ASP A 18 -1.47 2.72 -0.60
N GLU A 19 -2.04 2.67 0.61
CA GLU A 19 -1.46 1.97 1.75
C GLU A 19 -2.39 0.88 2.31
N VAL A 20 -1.77 -0.17 2.82
CA VAL A 20 -2.43 -1.29 3.49
C VAL A 20 -1.78 -1.55 4.84
N GLY A 21 -2.63 -1.81 5.85
CA GLY A 21 -2.12 -2.20 7.16
C GLY A 21 -2.02 -1.06 8.16
N ARG A 22 -2.87 -0.02 8.09
CA ARG A 22 -2.91 1.06 9.11
C ARG A 22 -3.48 0.61 10.45
N SER A 23 -4.53 -0.20 10.44
CA SER A 23 -5.28 -0.60 11.65
C SER A 23 -4.76 -1.84 12.39
N PRO A 24 -3.97 -2.77 11.80
CA PRO A 24 -3.42 -3.91 12.52
C PRO A 24 -2.58 -3.52 13.73
N LEU A 25 -2.55 -4.41 14.74
CA LEU A 25 -1.76 -4.25 15.97
C LEU A 25 -0.27 -4.58 15.79
N CYS A 26 0.09 -5.25 14.70
CA CYS A 26 1.46 -5.67 14.42
C CYS A 26 1.80 -5.65 12.95
N GLY A 27 3.11 -5.73 12.66
CA GLY A 27 3.67 -5.71 11.33
C GLY A 27 3.69 -4.32 10.67
N PRO A 28 4.22 -4.23 9.45
CA PRO A 28 4.39 -2.96 8.75
C PRO A 28 3.07 -2.38 8.23
N VAL A 29 3.05 -1.08 7.97
CA VAL A 29 2.20 -0.52 6.91
C VAL A 29 2.94 -0.67 5.60
N VAL A 30 2.25 -1.15 4.58
CA VAL A 30 2.82 -1.40 3.25
C VAL A 30 2.17 -0.47 2.25
N ILE A 31 2.98 0.30 1.58
CA ILE A 31 2.60 1.18 0.49
C ILE A 31 2.77 0.41 -0.82
N GLY A 32 1.75 0.43 -1.67
CA GLY A 32 1.86 0.05 -3.05
C GLY A 32 1.93 1.31 -3.91
N ALA A 33 2.89 1.36 -4.80
CA ALA A 33 2.96 2.42 -5.80
C ALA A 33 3.19 1.82 -7.18
N LEU A 34 2.56 2.40 -8.19
CA LEU A 34 2.81 2.07 -9.58
C LEU A 34 2.98 3.33 -10.42
N ARG A 35 3.77 3.21 -11.48
CA ARG A 35 4.07 4.28 -12.43
C ARG A 35 3.74 3.81 -13.85
N VAL A 36 3.09 4.66 -14.61
CA VAL A 36 2.89 4.46 -16.04
C VAL A 36 3.16 5.76 -16.80
N LEU A 37 3.86 5.66 -17.94
CA LEU A 37 3.99 6.76 -18.88
C LEU A 37 2.96 6.55 -19.99
N VAL A 38 2.10 7.53 -20.22
CA VAL A 38 1.09 7.53 -21.27
C VAL A 38 1.36 8.64 -22.29
N GLN A 39 1.28 8.31 -23.57
CA GLN A 39 1.60 9.23 -24.66
C GLN A 39 0.39 10.03 -25.12
N ASP A 40 -0.81 9.49 -24.91
CA ASP A 40 -2.05 10.13 -25.33
C ASP A 40 -3.28 9.65 -24.52
N TYR A 41 -4.40 10.29 -24.78
CA TYR A 41 -5.66 10.01 -24.11
C TYR A 41 -6.22 8.60 -24.42
N ASN A 42 -5.98 8.08 -25.63
CA ASN A 42 -6.50 6.76 -26.02
C ASN A 42 -5.76 5.63 -25.31
N GLN A 43 -4.43 5.77 -25.12
CA GLN A 43 -3.64 4.84 -24.31
C GLN A 43 -4.16 4.80 -22.87
N LEU A 44 -4.37 5.96 -22.25
CA LEU A 44 -4.89 6.04 -20.89
C LEU A 44 -6.29 5.39 -20.79
N ILE A 45 -7.22 5.72 -21.68
CA ILE A 45 -8.55 5.11 -21.69
C ILE A 45 -8.46 3.59 -21.84
N THR A 46 -7.65 3.12 -22.77
CA THR A 46 -7.49 1.68 -23.05
C THR A 46 -6.95 0.94 -21.82
N LEU A 47 -5.93 1.48 -21.19
CA LEU A 47 -5.39 0.96 -19.93
C LEU A 47 -6.48 0.88 -18.85
N LEU A 48 -7.12 2.00 -18.54
CA LEU A 48 -8.09 2.09 -17.45
C LEU A 48 -9.31 1.20 -17.66
N ARG A 49 -9.83 1.14 -18.90
CA ARG A 49 -10.93 0.22 -19.25
C ARG A 49 -10.51 -1.23 -19.08
N SER A 50 -9.31 -1.57 -19.50
CA SER A 50 -8.79 -2.92 -19.37
C SER A 50 -8.61 -3.33 -17.89
N LEU A 51 -7.97 -2.51 -17.07
CA LEU A 51 -7.85 -2.76 -15.63
C LEU A 51 -9.21 -2.98 -14.96
N ARG A 52 -10.18 -2.12 -15.28
CA ARG A 52 -11.54 -2.21 -14.72
C ARG A 52 -12.29 -3.48 -15.15
N ARG A 53 -12.18 -3.89 -16.44
CA ARG A 53 -12.78 -5.14 -16.93
C ARG A 53 -12.17 -6.38 -16.26
N ASN A 54 -10.92 -6.31 -15.85
CA ASN A 54 -10.23 -7.37 -15.13
C ASN A 54 -10.45 -7.34 -13.61
N GLY A 55 -11.34 -6.49 -13.10
CA GLY A 55 -11.77 -6.52 -11.69
C GLY A 55 -10.91 -5.73 -10.72
N VAL A 56 -10.02 -4.84 -11.22
CA VAL A 56 -9.22 -3.96 -10.35
C VAL A 56 -10.08 -2.99 -9.53
N LYS A 57 -11.34 -2.78 -9.92
CA LYS A 57 -12.32 -2.04 -9.14
C LYS A 57 -12.73 -2.84 -7.90
N ASP A 58 -12.81 -2.20 -6.75
CA ASP A 58 -13.18 -2.81 -5.46
C ASP A 58 -12.12 -3.77 -4.87
N SER A 59 -10.84 -3.37 -4.87
CA SER A 59 -9.71 -4.13 -4.33
C SER A 59 -9.96 -4.71 -2.93
N LYS A 60 -10.66 -3.96 -2.07
CA LYS A 60 -11.00 -4.36 -0.68
C LYS A 60 -12.02 -5.51 -0.61
N LYS A 61 -12.80 -5.75 -1.69
CA LYS A 61 -13.79 -6.84 -1.76
C LYS A 61 -13.24 -8.10 -2.40
N LEU A 62 -12.06 -8.05 -3.01
CA LEU A 62 -11.46 -9.22 -3.62
C LEU A 62 -10.88 -10.15 -2.55
N CYS A 63 -11.28 -11.43 -2.57
CA CYS A 63 -10.59 -12.45 -1.77
C CYS A 63 -9.16 -12.68 -2.31
N HIS A 64 -8.30 -13.28 -1.48
CA HIS A 64 -6.91 -13.58 -1.83
C HIS A 64 -6.77 -14.27 -3.19
N GLN A 65 -7.54 -15.35 -3.44
CA GLN A 65 -7.48 -16.09 -4.70
C GLN A 65 -7.73 -15.21 -5.93
N LYS A 66 -8.72 -14.29 -5.85
CA LYS A 66 -9.02 -13.37 -6.95
C LYS A 66 -7.92 -12.31 -7.14
N ARG A 67 -7.31 -11.84 -6.06
CA ARG A 67 -6.19 -10.90 -6.15
C ARG A 67 -4.96 -11.58 -6.74
N ALA A 68 -4.60 -12.78 -6.26
CA ALA A 68 -3.50 -13.58 -6.80
C ALA A 68 -3.69 -13.86 -8.29
N ALA A 69 -4.86 -14.36 -8.70
CA ALA A 69 -5.18 -14.61 -10.11
C ALA A 69 -5.10 -13.33 -10.98
N LEU A 70 -5.40 -12.16 -10.39
CA LEU A 70 -5.28 -10.89 -11.08
C LEU A 70 -3.79 -10.52 -11.29
N LEU A 71 -2.95 -10.68 -10.27
CA LEU A 71 -1.53 -10.41 -10.36
C LEU A 71 -0.84 -11.37 -11.34
N ASP A 72 -1.19 -12.66 -11.31
CA ASP A 72 -0.72 -13.65 -12.29
C ASP A 72 -1.09 -13.24 -13.73
N LYS A 73 -2.34 -12.79 -13.94
CA LYS A 73 -2.81 -12.33 -15.24
C LYS A 73 -2.03 -11.13 -15.78
N PHE A 74 -1.58 -10.27 -14.90
CA PHE A 74 -0.76 -9.11 -15.25
C PHE A 74 0.75 -9.45 -15.24
N HIS A 75 1.12 -10.70 -14.96
CA HIS A 75 2.51 -11.14 -14.82
C HIS A 75 3.28 -10.36 -13.75
N ILE A 76 2.58 -9.87 -12.73
CA ILE A 76 3.18 -9.17 -11.60
C ILE A 76 3.77 -10.19 -10.65
N LYS A 77 5.10 -10.31 -10.66
CA LYS A 77 5.85 -11.19 -9.78
C LYS A 77 5.93 -10.62 -8.37
N GLU A 78 6.01 -11.51 -7.38
CA GLU A 78 6.36 -11.09 -6.03
C GLU A 78 7.85 -10.70 -5.98
N LEU A 79 8.12 -9.51 -5.44
CA LEU A 79 9.45 -8.95 -5.27
C LEU A 79 9.69 -8.64 -3.80
N SER A 80 10.94 -8.39 -3.42
CA SER A 80 11.29 -7.88 -2.10
C SER A 80 10.69 -6.48 -1.87
N PHE A 81 10.56 -6.06 -0.62
CA PHE A 81 10.23 -4.66 -0.33
C PHE A 81 11.31 -3.75 -0.90
N ARG A 82 10.89 -2.61 -1.43
CA ARG A 82 11.74 -1.57 -2.03
C ARG A 82 12.48 -2.03 -3.30
N GLU A 83 12.06 -3.13 -3.87
CA GLU A 83 12.53 -3.61 -5.18
C GLU A 83 11.57 -3.14 -6.27
N LYS A 84 12.14 -2.59 -7.35
CA LYS A 84 11.37 -2.11 -8.49
C LYS A 84 11.01 -3.27 -9.41
N GLY A 85 9.72 -3.48 -9.59
CA GLY A 85 9.17 -4.41 -10.56
C GLY A 85 8.65 -3.71 -11.80
N GLU A 86 8.45 -4.50 -12.85
CA GLU A 86 7.84 -4.03 -14.09
C GLU A 86 7.00 -5.11 -14.74
N PHE A 87 5.99 -4.70 -15.48
CA PHE A 87 5.21 -5.56 -16.36
C PHE A 87 4.66 -4.74 -17.53
N GLU A 88 4.35 -5.44 -18.62
CA GLU A 88 3.72 -4.82 -19.76
C GLU A 88 2.22 -5.10 -19.79
N TRP A 89 1.41 -4.07 -20.03
CA TRP A 89 -0.03 -4.22 -20.22
C TRP A 89 -0.58 -3.26 -21.26
N LYS A 90 -1.21 -3.83 -22.30
CA LYS A 90 -1.79 -3.07 -23.42
C LYS A 90 -0.77 -2.15 -24.13
N GLY A 91 0.44 -2.64 -24.32
CA GLY A 91 1.53 -1.91 -24.97
C GLY A 91 2.13 -0.79 -24.10
N LEU A 92 1.82 -0.76 -22.80
CA LEU A 92 2.37 0.18 -21.83
C LEU A 92 3.23 -0.56 -20.81
N GLN A 93 4.45 -0.07 -20.59
CA GLN A 93 5.28 -0.53 -19.50
C GLN A 93 4.83 0.12 -18.20
N ILE A 94 4.56 -0.70 -17.19
CA ILE A 94 4.15 -0.27 -15.86
C ILE A 94 5.22 -0.71 -14.87
N ASN A 95 5.77 0.25 -14.14
CA ASN A 95 6.66 -0.03 -13.03
C ASN A 95 5.88 -0.02 -11.73
N PHE A 96 6.32 -0.81 -10.75
CA PHE A 96 5.69 -0.84 -9.43
C PHE A 96 6.73 -1.07 -8.33
N VAL A 97 6.36 -0.75 -7.11
CA VAL A 97 7.12 -1.04 -5.90
C VAL A 97 6.16 -1.28 -4.73
N THR A 98 6.59 -2.13 -3.80
CA THR A 98 6.00 -2.20 -2.47
C THR A 98 6.99 -1.64 -1.45
N TRP A 99 6.55 -0.69 -0.62
CA TRP A 99 7.40 0.02 0.34
C TRP A 99 6.88 -0.23 1.76
N ASN A 100 7.72 -0.77 2.63
CA ASN A 100 7.36 -1.04 4.02
C ASN A 100 7.79 0.10 4.95
N MET A 101 6.92 0.44 5.87
CA MET A 101 7.26 1.20 7.07
C MET A 101 7.01 0.29 8.26
N ASP A 102 8.07 -0.13 8.93
CA ASP A 102 8.01 -1.14 9.97
C ASP A 102 7.38 -0.63 11.28
N HIS A 103 7.04 -1.54 12.16
CA HIS A 103 6.35 -1.23 13.43
C HIS A 103 7.11 -0.24 14.30
N ASP A 104 8.45 -0.29 14.33
CA ASP A 104 9.31 0.64 15.07
C ASP A 104 9.24 2.07 14.53
N VAL A 105 9.18 2.21 13.21
CA VAL A 105 8.95 3.50 12.54
C VAL A 105 7.56 4.04 12.89
N ILE A 106 6.55 3.18 12.86
CA ILE A 106 5.18 3.53 13.21
C ILE A 106 5.09 3.99 14.67
N ASP A 107 5.80 3.32 15.56
CA ASP A 107 5.82 3.68 16.99
C ASP A 107 6.55 5.02 17.24
N ARG A 108 7.60 5.33 16.45
CA ARG A 108 8.33 6.60 16.55
C ARG A 108 7.56 7.80 16.01
N GLU A 109 6.94 7.63 14.83
CA GLU A 109 6.41 8.75 14.04
C GLU A 109 4.88 8.86 14.07
N ASN A 110 4.17 7.86 14.56
CA ASN A 110 2.77 7.50 14.41
C ASN A 110 2.42 6.97 12.99
N ILE A 111 1.29 6.26 12.92
CA ILE A 111 0.86 5.57 11.69
C ILE A 111 0.58 6.51 10.52
N PHE A 112 0.07 7.71 10.77
CA PHE A 112 -0.22 8.68 9.72
C PHE A 112 1.08 9.23 9.11
N ALA A 113 2.02 9.68 9.94
CA ALA A 113 3.30 10.21 9.48
C ALA A 113 4.12 9.13 8.75
N ALA A 114 4.19 7.92 9.31
CA ALA A 114 4.87 6.78 8.67
C ALA A 114 4.25 6.44 7.30
N SER A 115 2.90 6.39 7.19
CA SER A 115 2.24 6.15 5.91
C SER A 115 2.57 7.24 4.88
N MET A 116 2.48 8.50 5.25
CA MET A 116 2.77 9.63 4.34
C MET A 116 4.23 9.66 3.89
N ARG A 117 5.16 9.34 4.81
CA ARG A 117 6.58 9.23 4.48
C ARG A 117 6.84 8.07 3.51
N GLY A 118 6.27 6.89 3.77
CA GLY A 118 6.41 5.76 2.87
C GLY A 118 5.82 6.03 1.47
N MET A 119 4.67 6.71 1.38
CA MET A 119 4.09 7.13 0.11
C MET A 119 5.02 8.09 -0.66
N LYS A 120 5.63 9.05 0.05
CA LYS A 120 6.60 9.98 -0.53
C LYS A 120 7.83 9.23 -1.07
N GLU A 121 8.41 8.36 -0.26
CA GLU A 121 9.60 7.58 -0.63
C GLU A 121 9.31 6.67 -1.83
N ALA A 122 8.17 5.97 -1.85
CA ALA A 122 7.77 5.12 -2.97
C ALA A 122 7.53 5.91 -4.27
N ALA A 123 6.92 7.10 -4.17
CA ALA A 123 6.70 7.96 -5.33
C ALA A 123 8.02 8.47 -5.93
N LEU A 124 8.93 8.94 -5.07
CA LEU A 124 10.26 9.40 -5.48
C LEU A 124 11.08 8.27 -6.14
N PHE A 125 10.99 7.06 -5.59
CA PHE A 125 11.69 5.90 -6.13
C PHE A 125 11.22 5.49 -7.54
N LEU A 126 9.94 5.72 -7.85
CA LEU A 126 9.39 5.41 -9.17
C LEU A 126 9.50 6.55 -10.19
N LYS A 127 9.66 7.80 -9.73
CA LYS A 127 9.72 8.97 -10.63
C LYS A 127 10.88 8.87 -11.60
N ASP A 128 10.60 9.07 -12.90
CA ASP A 128 11.63 9.11 -13.95
C ASP A 128 12.32 10.48 -14.02
N GLY A 129 11.58 11.55 -13.85
CA GLY A 129 12.10 12.93 -13.93
C GLY A 129 12.09 13.57 -15.30
N ASN A 130 11.89 12.80 -16.37
CA ASN A 130 11.93 13.28 -17.75
C ASN A 130 10.58 13.81 -18.28
N TYR A 131 9.51 13.59 -17.55
CA TYR A 131 8.14 13.90 -17.98
C TYR A 131 7.36 14.65 -16.90
N PRO A 132 6.38 15.49 -17.30
CA PRO A 132 5.41 16.04 -16.38
C PRO A 132 4.74 14.91 -15.61
N SER A 133 4.69 15.01 -14.28
CA SER A 133 4.22 13.92 -13.44
C SER A 133 2.97 14.31 -12.66
N THR A 134 2.03 13.37 -12.53
CA THR A 134 0.87 13.49 -11.65
C THR A 134 0.84 12.31 -10.68
N VAL A 135 0.82 12.62 -9.39
CA VAL A 135 0.75 11.63 -8.31
C VAL A 135 -0.69 11.53 -7.80
N LEU A 136 -1.31 10.38 -8.00
CA LEU A 136 -2.64 10.04 -7.49
C LEU A 136 -2.48 9.36 -6.14
N ILE A 137 -3.06 9.92 -5.09
CA ILE A 137 -2.87 9.46 -3.71
C ILE A 137 -4.22 9.00 -3.16
N ASP A 138 -4.33 7.78 -2.62
CA ASP A 138 -5.54 7.43 -1.87
C ASP A 138 -5.63 8.26 -0.59
N GLY A 139 -6.81 8.85 -0.34
CA GLY A 139 -7.06 9.65 0.86
C GLY A 139 -7.34 11.13 0.58
N GLN A 140 -7.20 11.93 1.64
CA GLN A 140 -7.55 13.36 1.63
C GLN A 140 -6.32 14.27 1.61
N SER A 141 -5.14 13.74 1.90
CA SER A 141 -3.95 14.55 2.17
C SER A 141 -2.96 14.47 1.02
N LYS A 142 -2.32 15.60 0.71
CA LYS A 142 -1.10 15.65 -0.11
C LYS A 142 0.09 15.13 0.68
N LEU A 143 1.15 14.74 -0.04
CA LEU A 143 2.41 14.34 0.57
C LEU A 143 3.02 15.53 1.35
N ARG A 144 3.70 15.22 2.46
CA ARG A 144 4.39 16.25 3.26
C ARG A 144 5.81 16.40 2.79
N TRP A 145 6.24 17.64 2.58
CA TRP A 145 7.58 18.01 2.13
C TRP A 145 8.28 18.85 3.17
N GLU A 146 9.49 18.47 3.48
CA GLU A 146 10.47 19.25 4.22
C GLU A 146 11.59 19.57 3.21
N GLY A 147 11.71 20.85 2.79
CA GLY A 147 12.61 21.27 1.74
C GLY A 147 11.99 21.31 0.33
N GLU A 148 12.81 21.12 -0.70
CA GLU A 148 12.36 21.19 -2.09
C GLU A 148 11.34 20.13 -2.43
N ARG A 149 10.28 20.57 -3.10
CA ARG A 149 9.21 19.71 -3.60
C ARG A 149 9.50 19.35 -5.05
N PRO A 150 9.35 18.07 -5.43
CA PRO A 150 9.44 17.69 -6.85
C PRO A 150 8.41 18.44 -7.69
N ASP A 151 8.79 18.76 -8.92
CA ASP A 151 7.87 19.33 -9.90
C ASP A 151 6.90 18.25 -10.38
N TRP A 152 5.83 18.05 -9.64
CA TRP A 152 4.72 17.20 -9.98
C TRP A 152 3.41 17.70 -9.39
N LYS A 153 2.29 17.30 -9.98
CA LYS A 153 0.94 17.58 -9.47
C LYS A 153 0.50 16.48 -8.52
N GLU A 154 0.11 16.82 -7.30
CA GLU A 154 -0.46 15.87 -6.34
C GLU A 154 -1.98 15.97 -6.28
N LEU A 155 -2.64 14.82 -6.42
CA LEU A 155 -4.09 14.68 -6.44
C LEU A 155 -4.56 13.66 -5.41
N PRO A 156 -4.89 14.10 -4.19
CA PRO A 156 -5.54 13.23 -3.20
C PRO A 156 -6.95 12.87 -3.70
N ILE A 157 -7.30 11.60 -3.58
CA ILE A 157 -8.58 11.06 -4.06
C ILE A 157 -9.23 10.26 -2.94
N VAL A 158 -10.25 10.82 -2.32
CA VAL A 158 -11.02 10.12 -1.28
C VAL A 158 -11.66 8.86 -1.86
N LYS A 159 -11.38 7.69 -1.26
CA LYS A 159 -11.72 6.36 -1.76
C LYS A 159 -11.12 6.13 -3.14
N GLY A 160 -9.85 6.46 -3.29
CA GLY A 160 -9.12 6.37 -4.56
C GLY A 160 -9.05 4.94 -5.06
N ASP A 161 -8.90 3.96 -4.19
CA ASP A 161 -8.92 2.52 -4.49
C ASP A 161 -10.17 2.05 -5.24
N VAL A 162 -11.31 2.73 -5.05
CA VAL A 162 -12.57 2.45 -5.76
C VAL A 162 -12.74 3.33 -6.99
N LYS A 163 -12.28 4.59 -6.96
CA LYS A 163 -12.51 5.59 -8.01
C LYS A 163 -11.46 5.55 -9.12
N SER A 164 -10.23 5.19 -8.79
CA SER A 164 -9.08 5.09 -9.70
C SER A 164 -8.65 3.63 -9.85
N SER A 165 -8.60 3.15 -11.09
CA SER A 165 -8.13 1.78 -11.36
C SER A 165 -6.62 1.65 -11.12
N LEU A 166 -5.85 2.72 -11.23
CA LEU A 166 -4.42 2.71 -10.94
C LEU A 166 -4.17 2.61 -9.44
N ILE A 167 -4.84 3.41 -8.63
CA ILE A 167 -4.77 3.31 -7.15
C ILE A 167 -5.28 1.93 -6.70
N GLY A 168 -6.37 1.43 -7.29
CA GLY A 168 -6.89 0.09 -6.98
C GLY A 168 -5.90 -1.04 -7.25
N LEU A 169 -5.11 -0.95 -8.34
CA LEU A 169 -4.06 -1.93 -8.61
C LEU A 169 -2.91 -1.80 -7.61
N ALA A 170 -2.48 -0.59 -7.27
CA ALA A 170 -1.48 -0.34 -6.23
C ALA A 170 -1.91 -0.95 -4.87
N ALA A 171 -3.19 -0.77 -4.49
CA ALA A 171 -3.77 -1.37 -3.30
C ALA A 171 -3.73 -2.91 -3.30
N ILE A 172 -4.02 -3.54 -4.44
CA ILE A 172 -3.97 -5.00 -4.60
C ILE A 172 -2.55 -5.51 -4.42
N ILE A 173 -1.56 -4.88 -5.06
CA ILE A 173 -0.14 -5.24 -4.95
C ILE A 173 0.33 -5.12 -3.49
N ALA A 174 0.02 -4.00 -2.83
CA ALA A 174 0.36 -3.79 -1.42
C ALA A 174 -0.29 -4.84 -0.51
N LYS A 175 -1.56 -5.18 -0.76
CA LYS A 175 -2.31 -6.14 0.06
C LYS A 175 -1.73 -7.54 -0.05
N GLU A 176 -1.45 -8.03 -1.26
CA GLU A 176 -0.86 -9.36 -1.44
C GLU A 176 0.53 -9.44 -0.79
N LYS A 177 1.37 -8.42 -0.98
CA LYS A 177 2.69 -8.37 -0.36
C LYS A 177 2.63 -8.38 1.17
N ARG A 178 1.72 -7.56 1.74
CA ARG A 178 1.55 -7.53 3.19
C ARG A 178 1.00 -8.84 3.76
N ASP A 179 0.02 -9.44 3.07
CA ASP A 179 -0.56 -10.70 3.52
C ASP A 179 0.48 -11.83 3.48
N ALA A 180 1.33 -11.90 2.44
CA ALA A 180 2.44 -12.83 2.36
C ALA A 180 3.44 -12.64 3.52
N PHE A 181 3.84 -11.39 3.79
CA PHE A 181 4.70 -11.07 4.93
C PHE A 181 4.09 -11.52 6.27
N MET A 182 2.80 -11.28 6.50
CA MET A 182 2.15 -11.68 7.76
C MET A 182 2.03 -13.20 7.91
N LYS A 183 1.93 -13.95 6.80
CA LYS A 183 2.02 -15.42 6.83
C LYS A 183 3.42 -15.90 7.24
N GLN A 184 4.49 -15.29 6.72
CA GLN A 184 5.86 -15.59 7.16
C GLN A 184 6.04 -15.27 8.66
N MET A 185 5.48 -14.16 9.13
CA MET A 185 5.52 -13.84 10.58
C MET A 185 4.71 -14.81 11.43
N HIS A 186 3.68 -15.44 10.88
CA HIS A 186 2.96 -16.52 11.58
C HIS A 186 3.86 -17.73 11.89
N GLU A 187 4.78 -18.08 10.99
CA GLU A 187 5.73 -19.17 11.21
C GLU A 187 6.63 -18.90 12.43
N LEU A 188 7.00 -17.63 12.63
CA LEU A 188 7.83 -17.22 13.77
C LEU A 188 7.01 -16.99 15.05
N TYR A 189 5.76 -16.59 14.93
CA TYR A 189 4.88 -16.22 16.04
C TYR A 189 3.50 -16.87 15.93
N PRO A 190 3.40 -18.22 15.96
CA PRO A 190 2.16 -18.95 15.62
C PRO A 190 1.00 -18.72 16.60
N CYS A 191 1.29 -18.37 17.86
CA CYS A 191 0.27 -18.15 18.87
C CYS A 191 -0.69 -16.98 18.57
N TYR A 192 -0.28 -16.01 17.73
CA TYR A 192 -1.09 -14.83 17.39
C TYR A 192 -2.04 -15.06 16.22
N GLY A 193 -1.92 -16.17 15.45
CA GLY A 193 -2.79 -16.49 14.31
C GLY A 193 -2.69 -15.48 13.15
N LEU A 194 -1.47 -15.02 12.86
CA LEU A 194 -1.21 -13.96 11.86
C LEU A 194 -1.47 -14.39 10.42
N ASP A 195 -1.53 -15.67 10.15
CA ASP A 195 -1.91 -16.29 8.87
C ASP A 195 -3.37 -16.02 8.48
N THR A 196 -4.23 -15.83 9.49
CA THR A 196 -5.67 -15.62 9.32
C THR A 196 -6.13 -14.23 9.65
N ASN A 197 -5.59 -13.63 10.72
CA ASN A 197 -5.98 -12.28 11.14
C ASN A 197 -5.11 -11.16 10.57
N PHE A 198 -3.97 -11.47 9.95
CA PHE A 198 -3.02 -10.52 9.35
C PHE A 198 -2.64 -9.35 10.28
N GLY A 199 -2.65 -9.62 11.59
CA GLY A 199 -2.38 -8.62 12.63
C GLY A 199 -3.57 -7.74 13.05
N TYR A 200 -4.75 -7.90 12.45
CA TYR A 200 -5.94 -7.15 12.85
C TYR A 200 -6.41 -7.53 14.26
N PRO A 201 -7.06 -6.59 15.00
CA PRO A 201 -7.44 -6.75 16.40
C PRO A 201 -8.67 -7.66 16.58
N THR A 202 -8.62 -8.89 16.08
CA THR A 202 -9.65 -9.91 16.33
C THR A 202 -9.67 -10.30 17.81
N ALA A 203 -10.77 -10.89 18.28
CA ALA A 203 -10.87 -11.37 19.67
C ALA A 203 -9.74 -12.39 19.97
N ARG A 204 -9.46 -13.30 19.02
CA ARG A 204 -8.37 -14.29 19.13
C ARG A 204 -7.01 -13.61 19.26
N HIS A 205 -6.72 -12.60 18.42
CA HIS A 205 -5.43 -11.89 18.45
C HIS A 205 -5.25 -11.13 19.77
N ARG A 206 -6.28 -10.40 20.23
CA ARG A 206 -6.23 -9.73 21.54
C ARG A 206 -6.02 -10.70 22.68
N LYS A 207 -6.72 -11.85 22.67
CA LYS A 207 -6.52 -12.89 23.68
C LYS A 207 -5.11 -13.46 23.67
N ALA A 208 -4.52 -13.66 22.50
CA ALA A 208 -3.13 -14.12 22.39
C ALA A 208 -2.15 -13.11 23.01
N ILE A 209 -2.36 -11.79 22.80
CA ILE A 209 -1.56 -10.74 23.46
C ILE A 209 -1.72 -10.79 24.98
N GLU A 210 -2.94 -11.03 25.50
CA GLU A 210 -3.18 -11.15 26.94
C GLU A 210 -2.45 -12.34 27.57
N VAL A 211 -2.34 -13.46 26.85
CA VAL A 211 -1.74 -14.70 27.36
C VAL A 211 -0.22 -14.72 27.18
N HIS A 212 0.27 -14.30 26.01
CA HIS A 212 1.68 -14.46 25.63
C HIS A 212 2.46 -13.13 25.65
N GLY A 213 1.79 -12.01 25.92
CA GLY A 213 2.40 -10.69 25.72
C GLY A 213 2.46 -10.28 24.24
N PRO A 214 2.93 -9.08 23.92
CA PRO A 214 3.17 -8.65 22.56
C PRO A 214 4.51 -9.23 22.03
N SER A 215 4.51 -9.73 20.79
CA SER A 215 5.75 -10.13 20.10
C SER A 215 6.56 -8.90 19.65
N PRO A 216 7.83 -9.08 19.23
CA PRO A 216 8.68 -7.97 18.75
C PRO A 216 8.10 -7.15 17.61
N ILE A 217 7.21 -7.72 16.78
CA ILE A 217 6.60 -7.00 15.64
C ILE A 217 5.31 -6.24 16.00
N HIS A 218 4.88 -6.26 17.28
CA HIS A 218 3.70 -5.51 17.70
C HIS A 218 4.00 -4.02 17.84
N ARG A 219 3.03 -3.19 17.47
CA ARG A 219 3.09 -1.73 17.54
C ARG A 219 2.79 -1.29 18.97
N GLN A 220 3.83 -0.96 19.74
CA GLN A 220 3.73 -0.70 21.18
C GLN A 220 2.86 0.53 21.51
N THR A 221 2.77 1.48 20.60
CA THR A 221 1.96 2.71 20.77
C THR A 221 0.47 2.49 20.51
N PHE A 222 0.09 1.37 19.89
CA PHE A 222 -1.31 1.08 19.61
C PHE A 222 -2.07 0.67 20.87
N SER A 223 -3.27 1.24 21.08
CA SER A 223 -3.99 1.22 22.38
C SER A 223 -4.00 -0.15 23.06
N LYS A 224 -4.37 -1.22 22.34
CA LYS A 224 -4.49 -2.57 22.93
C LYS A 224 -3.15 -3.19 23.34
N VAL A 225 -2.09 -2.90 22.61
CA VAL A 225 -0.73 -3.35 22.93
C VAL A 225 -0.19 -2.51 24.11
N LYS A 226 -0.36 -1.19 24.02
CA LYS A 226 0.05 -0.23 25.08
C LYS A 226 -0.63 -0.53 26.42
N GLU A 227 -1.93 -0.81 26.41
CA GLU A 227 -2.69 -1.16 27.61
C GLU A 227 -2.12 -2.40 28.31
N PHE A 228 -1.74 -3.45 27.54
CA PHE A 228 -1.10 -4.63 28.07
C PHE A 228 0.27 -4.29 28.72
N ILE A 229 1.12 -3.57 27.99
CA ILE A 229 2.47 -3.19 28.48
C ILE A 229 2.39 -2.38 29.78
N ILE A 230 1.44 -1.46 29.89
CA ILE A 230 1.24 -0.65 31.11
C ILE A 230 0.82 -1.54 32.28
N ARG A 231 -0.16 -2.43 32.08
CA ARG A 231 -0.65 -3.32 33.15
C ARG A 231 0.46 -4.21 33.71
N THR A 232 1.31 -4.78 32.85
CA THR A 232 2.40 -5.65 33.31
C THR A 232 3.50 -4.91 34.06
N LYS A 233 3.74 -3.62 33.74
CA LYS A 233 4.70 -2.78 34.46
C LYS A 233 4.19 -2.28 35.82
N THR A 234 2.86 -2.26 36.04
CA THR A 234 2.26 -1.78 37.30
C THR A 234 2.10 -2.88 38.34
N VAL A 235 2.20 -4.16 37.93
CA VAL A 235 2.03 -5.34 38.82
C VAL A 235 3.39 -5.97 39.21
N GLY A 236 4.49 -5.53 38.65
CA GLY A 236 5.85 -5.92 39.02
C GLY A 236 6.58 -4.81 39.76
#